data_95cd12a342fee380711a5e6b27211383
#
_entry.id   95cd12a342fee380711a5e6b27211383
#
_cell.length_a   1.000
_cell.length_b   1.000
_cell.length_c   1.000
_cell.angle_alpha   90.00
_cell.angle_beta   90.00
_cell.angle_gamma   90.00
#
_symmetry.space_group_name_H-M   'P 1'
#
loop_
_entity.id
_entity.type
_entity.pdbx_description
1 polymer ?
#
loop_
_entity_poly.entity_id
_entity_poly.type
_entity_poly.pdbx_seq_one_letter_code
_entity_poly.pdbx_strand_id
1 'polypeptide(L)'
;MAGKKVLIVYAHQEPMSFNAALKDAAVRELSAQGCAVAVSDLYAMGFEPRATRSDITGTLSNPDSFNYGVEAHEAFKKGALAGDILAEQKKVQEADLVIFQRKLALLSLTTGGVASSYTKAGDYGDFRYFLWPLQHGTLHFCGFKVLAPQISFAPEYSSEEERKSMVASWTQRLKSLWTEEPIQCSPPWYFGQ
;
A
#
# COMPACT_ATOMS: atom_id res chain seq x y z
N MET A 1 15.42 -10.00 -13.40
CA MET A 1 14.55 -9.70 -12.23
C MET A 1 14.12 -10.96 -11.46
N ALA A 2 14.52 -12.12 -11.96
CA ALA A 2 14.26 -13.39 -11.29
C ALA A 2 14.79 -13.38 -9.84
N GLY A 3 14.02 -13.94 -8.91
CA GLY A 3 14.37 -14.03 -7.50
C GLY A 3 14.00 -12.84 -6.63
N LYS A 4 13.39 -11.77 -7.17
CA LYS A 4 12.87 -10.67 -6.36
C LYS A 4 11.62 -11.09 -5.57
N LYS A 5 11.56 -10.69 -4.30
CA LYS A 5 10.42 -10.94 -3.43
C LYS A 5 9.47 -9.74 -3.46
N VAL A 6 8.21 -9.99 -3.77
CA VAL A 6 7.15 -8.97 -3.80
C VAL A 6 6.09 -9.31 -2.77
N LEU A 7 5.74 -8.34 -1.95
CA LEU A 7 4.59 -8.42 -1.06
C LEU A 7 3.48 -7.51 -1.60
N ILE A 8 2.28 -8.05 -1.78
CA ILE A 8 1.08 -7.28 -2.09
C ILE A 8 0.21 -7.26 -0.83
N VAL A 9 0.01 -6.07 -0.26
CA VAL A 9 -0.95 -5.88 0.83
C VAL A 9 -2.30 -5.49 0.24
N TYR A 10 -3.31 -6.30 0.48
CA TYR A 10 -4.66 -6.17 -0.05
C TYR A 10 -5.67 -6.14 1.10
N ALA A 11 -6.64 -5.24 1.06
CA ALA A 11 -7.59 -5.05 2.16
C ALA A 11 -8.99 -4.67 1.65
N HIS A 12 -9.59 -5.52 0.80
CA HIS A 12 -10.92 -5.28 0.25
C HIS A 12 -11.84 -6.47 0.56
N GLN A 13 -13.06 -6.17 1.06
CA GLN A 13 -14.02 -7.18 1.49
C GLN A 13 -14.67 -7.97 0.35
N GLU A 14 -14.69 -7.42 -0.87
CA GLU A 14 -15.38 -8.04 -2.02
C GLU A 14 -14.35 -8.69 -2.96
N PRO A 15 -14.33 -10.03 -3.03
CA PRO A 15 -13.36 -10.77 -3.86
C PRO A 15 -13.58 -10.60 -5.37
N MET A 16 -14.77 -10.15 -5.80
CA MET A 16 -15.08 -9.87 -7.21
C MET A 16 -14.92 -8.39 -7.56
N SER A 17 -14.33 -7.60 -6.68
CA SER A 17 -14.13 -6.17 -6.88
C SER A 17 -13.09 -5.85 -7.96
N PHE A 18 -13.14 -4.62 -8.48
CA PHE A 18 -12.10 -4.14 -9.38
C PHE A 18 -10.71 -4.10 -8.71
N ASN A 19 -10.66 -3.86 -7.39
CA ASN A 19 -9.42 -3.95 -6.61
C ASN A 19 -8.84 -5.36 -6.62
N ALA A 20 -9.68 -6.40 -6.53
CA ALA A 20 -9.26 -7.79 -6.69
C ALA A 20 -8.68 -8.05 -8.08
N ALA A 21 -9.32 -7.55 -9.13
CA ALA A 21 -8.82 -7.68 -10.51
C ALA A 21 -7.43 -7.03 -10.68
N LEU A 22 -7.19 -5.86 -10.07
CA LEU A 22 -5.88 -5.21 -10.07
C LEU A 22 -4.83 -6.03 -9.31
N LYS A 23 -5.18 -6.58 -8.15
CA LYS A 23 -4.31 -7.48 -7.37
C LYS A 23 -3.95 -8.73 -8.18
N ASP A 24 -4.93 -9.38 -8.81
CA ASP A 24 -4.71 -10.60 -9.59
C ASP A 24 -3.86 -10.33 -10.84
N ALA A 25 -4.05 -9.18 -11.48
CA ALA A 25 -3.19 -8.76 -12.59
C ALA A 25 -1.74 -8.56 -12.13
N ALA A 26 -1.53 -7.95 -10.96
CA ALA A 26 -0.20 -7.74 -10.39
C ALA A 26 0.47 -9.07 -10.02
N VAL A 27 -0.24 -9.99 -9.37
CA VAL A 27 0.27 -11.34 -9.04
C VAL A 27 0.71 -12.05 -10.31
N ARG A 28 -0.15 -12.09 -11.33
CA ARG A 28 0.12 -12.79 -12.59
C ARG A 28 1.34 -12.20 -13.31
N GLU A 29 1.37 -10.88 -13.48
CA GLU A 29 2.44 -10.22 -14.22
C GLU A 29 3.79 -10.33 -13.52
N LEU A 30 3.86 -10.08 -12.21
CA LEU A 30 5.11 -10.15 -11.45
C LEU A 30 5.61 -11.58 -11.30
N SER A 31 4.72 -12.56 -11.16
CA SER A 31 5.10 -13.98 -11.18
C SER A 31 5.65 -14.41 -12.53
N ALA A 32 5.06 -13.94 -13.63
CA ALA A 32 5.58 -14.18 -14.98
C ALA A 32 6.98 -13.58 -15.21
N GLN A 33 7.33 -12.51 -14.49
CA GLN A 33 8.67 -11.92 -14.48
C GLN A 33 9.67 -12.70 -13.60
N GLY A 34 9.26 -13.79 -12.96
CA GLY A 34 10.10 -14.60 -12.08
C GLY A 34 10.23 -14.06 -10.67
N CYS A 35 9.34 -13.17 -10.23
CA CYS A 35 9.30 -12.71 -8.84
C CYS A 35 8.58 -13.73 -7.94
N ALA A 36 9.03 -13.86 -6.69
CA ALA A 36 8.29 -14.54 -5.64
C ALA A 36 7.24 -13.58 -5.06
N VAL A 37 5.97 -13.78 -5.38
CA VAL A 37 4.88 -12.88 -4.98
C VAL A 37 4.12 -13.48 -3.80
N ALA A 38 4.07 -12.75 -2.69
CA ALA A 38 3.21 -13.02 -1.54
C ALA A 38 2.07 -11.99 -1.49
N VAL A 39 0.89 -12.45 -1.08
CA VAL A 39 -0.27 -11.59 -0.85
C VAL A 39 -0.66 -11.67 0.62
N SER A 40 -0.76 -10.52 1.29
CA SER A 40 -1.42 -10.38 2.59
C SER A 40 -2.80 -9.81 2.36
N ASP A 41 -3.82 -10.67 2.36
CA ASP A 41 -5.23 -10.27 2.30
C ASP A 41 -5.72 -9.96 3.71
N LEU A 42 -5.59 -8.71 4.13
CA LEU A 42 -5.87 -8.29 5.50
C LEU A 42 -7.35 -8.50 5.89
N TYR A 43 -8.27 -8.41 4.91
CA TYR A 43 -9.69 -8.68 5.17
C TYR A 43 -9.95 -10.17 5.40
N ALA A 44 -9.47 -11.03 4.50
CA ALA A 44 -9.63 -12.48 4.63
C ALA A 44 -8.91 -13.04 5.87
N MET A 45 -7.80 -12.41 6.28
CA MET A 45 -7.07 -12.75 7.50
C MET A 45 -7.77 -12.29 8.78
N GLY A 46 -8.79 -11.43 8.69
CA GLY A 46 -9.40 -10.79 9.86
C GLY A 46 -8.41 -9.91 10.63
N PHE A 47 -7.46 -9.30 9.92
CA PHE A 47 -6.43 -8.47 10.55
C PHE A 47 -7.05 -7.27 11.28
N GLU A 48 -6.69 -7.06 12.55
CA GLU A 48 -7.18 -5.91 13.33
C GLU A 48 -6.41 -4.65 12.96
N PRO A 49 -7.05 -3.66 12.30
CA PRO A 49 -6.34 -2.46 11.84
C PRO A 49 -6.14 -1.40 12.92
N ARG A 50 -6.81 -1.55 14.07
CA ARG A 50 -6.72 -0.60 15.16
C ARG A 50 -5.53 -0.92 16.06
N ALA A 51 -4.84 0.12 16.52
CA ALA A 51 -3.81 0.00 17.54
C ALA A 51 -4.47 -0.32 18.90
N THR A 52 -4.35 -1.55 19.36
CA THR A 52 -5.02 -2.04 20.57
C THR A 52 -4.04 -2.68 21.55
N ARG A 53 -4.54 -2.91 22.79
CA ARG A 53 -3.78 -3.63 23.82
C ARG A 53 -3.45 -5.07 23.39
N SER A 54 -4.27 -5.69 22.54
CA SER A 54 -4.07 -7.07 22.06
C SER A 54 -2.86 -7.21 21.15
N ASP A 55 -2.31 -6.12 20.62
CA ASP A 55 -1.10 -6.12 19.81
C ASP A 55 0.15 -6.51 20.63
N ILE A 56 0.01 -6.52 21.97
CA ILE A 56 1.09 -6.79 22.92
C ILE A 56 0.76 -8.05 23.71
N THR A 57 1.58 -9.08 23.55
CA THR A 57 1.37 -10.39 24.20
C THR A 57 2.07 -10.51 25.55
N GLY A 58 3.01 -9.62 25.84
CA GLY A 58 3.77 -9.63 27.08
C GLY A 58 3.19 -8.76 28.19
N THR A 59 3.93 -8.71 29.32
CA THR A 59 3.64 -7.81 30.44
C THR A 59 3.89 -6.37 30.04
N LEU A 60 2.95 -5.48 30.34
CA LEU A 60 3.09 -4.04 30.11
C LEU A 60 4.21 -3.46 30.95
N SER A 61 4.85 -2.42 30.43
CA SER A 61 5.86 -1.64 31.18
C SER A 61 5.20 -0.80 32.26
N ASN A 62 3.98 -0.29 31.99
CA ASN A 62 3.15 0.41 32.96
C ASN A 62 1.70 -0.12 32.91
N PRO A 63 1.32 -1.08 33.79
CA PRO A 63 -0.03 -1.63 33.82
C PRO A 63 -1.11 -0.63 34.21
N ASP A 64 -0.76 0.41 34.99
CA ASP A 64 -1.71 1.38 35.52
C ASP A 64 -2.06 2.48 34.51
N SER A 65 -1.23 2.68 33.48
CA SER A 65 -1.44 3.71 32.48
C SER A 65 -0.97 3.22 31.10
N PHE A 66 -1.88 2.71 30.31
CA PHE A 66 -1.59 2.19 28.98
C PHE A 66 -1.28 3.31 27.98
N ASN A 67 -0.03 3.37 27.52
CA ASN A 67 0.42 4.22 26.42
C ASN A 67 0.87 3.33 25.26
N TYR A 68 0.06 3.25 24.20
CA TYR A 68 0.32 2.36 23.07
C TYR A 68 1.71 2.54 22.48
N GLY A 69 2.16 3.79 22.26
CA GLY A 69 3.47 4.06 21.63
C GLY A 69 4.63 3.53 22.47
N VAL A 70 4.55 3.69 23.79
CA VAL A 70 5.58 3.20 24.70
C VAL A 70 5.53 1.68 24.79
N GLU A 71 4.35 1.13 25.01
CA GLU A 71 4.19 -0.32 25.20
C GLU A 71 4.49 -1.14 23.95
N ALA A 72 4.08 -0.67 22.77
CA ALA A 72 4.39 -1.31 21.50
C ALA A 72 5.90 -1.26 21.19
N HIS A 73 6.58 -0.16 21.54
CA HIS A 73 8.03 -0.05 21.38
C HIS A 73 8.78 -1.04 22.28
N GLU A 74 8.40 -1.14 23.55
CA GLU A 74 9.00 -2.11 24.48
C GLU A 74 8.67 -3.55 24.09
N ALA A 75 7.45 -3.82 23.62
CA ALA A 75 7.06 -5.13 23.11
C ALA A 75 7.88 -5.53 21.86
N PHE A 76 8.09 -4.59 20.95
CA PHE A 76 8.93 -4.81 19.77
C PHE A 76 10.36 -5.23 20.16
N LYS A 77 11.00 -4.52 21.10
CA LYS A 77 12.35 -4.86 21.59
C LYS A 77 12.42 -6.25 22.20
N LYS A 78 11.34 -6.68 22.86
CA LYS A 78 11.27 -7.97 23.56
C LYS A 78 10.73 -9.12 22.68
N GLY A 79 10.34 -8.84 21.42
CA GLY A 79 9.68 -9.80 20.56
C GLY A 79 8.29 -10.23 21.07
N ALA A 80 7.60 -9.35 21.80
CA ALA A 80 6.34 -9.61 22.47
C ALA A 80 5.15 -8.89 21.78
N LEU A 81 5.25 -8.64 20.48
CA LEU A 81 4.10 -8.22 19.67
C LEU A 81 3.24 -9.44 19.31
N ALA A 82 1.98 -9.19 18.96
CA ALA A 82 1.06 -10.23 18.48
C ALA A 82 1.63 -10.96 17.25
N GLY A 83 1.34 -12.25 17.14
CA GLY A 83 1.94 -13.12 16.13
C GLY A 83 1.61 -12.74 14.70
N ASP A 84 0.43 -12.20 14.43
CA ASP A 84 0.02 -11.66 13.14
C ASP A 84 0.84 -10.42 12.75
N ILE A 85 1.08 -9.50 13.68
CA ILE A 85 1.94 -8.32 13.47
C ILE A 85 3.37 -8.76 13.16
N LEU A 86 3.93 -9.71 13.94
CA LEU A 86 5.29 -10.22 13.69
C LEU A 86 5.40 -10.92 12.34
N ALA A 87 4.35 -11.66 11.93
CA ALA A 87 4.31 -12.31 10.63
C ALA A 87 4.31 -11.30 9.48
N GLU A 88 3.50 -10.25 9.58
CA GLU A 88 3.46 -9.19 8.57
C GLU A 88 4.75 -8.37 8.53
N GLN A 89 5.32 -8.02 9.68
CA GLN A 89 6.63 -7.36 9.75
C GLN A 89 7.73 -8.19 9.05
N LYS A 90 7.73 -9.50 9.24
CA LYS A 90 8.69 -10.40 8.58
C LYS A 90 8.51 -10.38 7.05
N LYS A 91 7.28 -10.46 6.54
CA LYS A 91 7.02 -10.36 5.09
C LYS A 91 7.52 -9.04 4.53
N VAL A 92 7.28 -7.93 5.23
CA VAL A 92 7.78 -6.60 4.85
C VAL A 92 9.30 -6.55 4.85
N GLN A 93 9.97 -7.08 5.86
CA GLN A 93 11.44 -7.10 5.95
C GLN A 93 12.09 -7.90 4.81
N GLU A 94 11.48 -9.01 4.42
CA GLU A 94 11.98 -9.88 3.37
C GLU A 94 11.69 -9.40 1.95
N ALA A 95 10.69 -8.53 1.76
CA ALA A 95 10.28 -8.06 0.46
C ALA A 95 11.29 -7.07 -0.16
N ASP A 96 11.61 -7.24 -1.44
CA ASP A 96 12.33 -6.26 -2.25
C ASP A 96 11.40 -5.14 -2.74
N LEU A 97 10.15 -5.51 -3.02
CA LEU A 97 9.05 -4.62 -3.34
C LEU A 97 7.88 -4.99 -2.45
N VAL A 98 7.29 -4.01 -1.87
CA VAL A 98 5.93 -4.16 -1.40
C VAL A 98 5.10 -3.26 -2.29
N ILE A 99 4.07 -3.78 -2.86
CA ILE A 99 2.93 -2.97 -3.27
C ILE A 99 2.26 -2.61 -1.96
N PHE A 100 2.96 -1.83 -1.22
CA PHE A 100 2.81 -1.18 0.07
C PHE A 100 4.04 -1.37 1.00
N GLN A 101 5.30 -0.98 0.61
CA GLN A 101 6.51 -0.81 1.45
C GLN A 101 7.79 -1.63 1.19
N ARG A 102 8.88 -1.10 1.18
CA ARG A 102 10.16 -0.69 1.82
C ARG A 102 11.41 -0.79 0.95
N LYS A 103 11.58 -0.34 -0.12
CA LYS A 103 12.67 0.19 -0.97
C LYS A 103 12.03 0.98 -2.08
N LEU A 104 11.00 0.42 -2.64
CA LEU A 104 10.13 1.03 -3.62
C LEU A 104 8.69 0.86 -3.13
N ALA A 105 7.92 1.93 -2.99
CA ALA A 105 6.52 1.87 -2.61
C ALA A 105 5.65 2.39 -3.75
N LEU A 106 4.62 1.63 -4.09
CA LEU A 106 3.63 1.99 -5.09
C LEU A 106 2.23 1.88 -4.51
N LEU A 107 1.48 2.98 -4.54
CA LEU A 107 0.06 2.98 -4.20
C LEU A 107 -0.77 2.67 -5.44
N SER A 108 -1.65 1.69 -5.34
CA SER A 108 -2.66 1.40 -6.35
C SER A 108 -4.03 1.63 -5.75
N LEU A 109 -4.77 2.61 -6.29
CA LEU A 109 -6.00 3.13 -5.71
C LEU A 109 -7.12 3.17 -6.74
N THR A 110 -8.35 3.08 -6.25
CA THR A 110 -9.56 3.40 -7.04
C THR A 110 -10.29 4.58 -6.40
N THR A 111 -10.98 5.37 -7.20
CA THR A 111 -11.80 6.49 -6.73
C THR A 111 -13.22 6.38 -7.25
N GLY A 112 -14.20 6.92 -6.50
CA GLY A 112 -15.59 7.02 -6.96
C GLY A 112 -15.82 8.14 -7.97
N GLY A 113 -14.95 9.17 -7.97
CA GLY A 113 -15.05 10.30 -8.90
C GLY A 113 -14.17 10.15 -10.14
N VAL A 114 -14.50 10.89 -11.19
CA VAL A 114 -13.75 10.96 -12.45
C VAL A 114 -12.45 11.77 -12.30
N ALA A 115 -11.48 11.57 -13.18
CA ALA A 115 -10.17 12.21 -13.10
C ALA A 115 -10.21 13.75 -13.04
N SER A 116 -11.14 14.38 -13.78
CA SER A 116 -11.31 15.84 -13.79
C SER A 116 -11.67 16.43 -12.43
N SER A 117 -12.38 15.66 -11.58
CA SER A 117 -12.75 16.10 -10.23
C SER A 117 -11.56 16.15 -9.27
N TYR A 118 -10.44 15.49 -9.57
CA TYR A 118 -9.23 15.41 -8.75
C TYR A 118 -8.08 16.26 -9.28
N THR A 119 -8.39 17.39 -9.85
CA THR A 119 -7.43 18.40 -10.34
C THR A 119 -7.44 19.63 -9.42
N LYS A 120 -6.49 20.55 -9.61
CA LYS A 120 -6.47 21.83 -8.85
C LYS A 120 -7.77 22.64 -8.97
N ALA A 121 -8.48 22.53 -10.09
CA ALA A 121 -9.74 23.19 -10.35
C ALA A 121 -10.96 22.25 -10.22
N GLY A 122 -10.77 21.01 -9.85
CA GLY A 122 -11.84 20.03 -9.68
C GLY A 122 -12.49 20.11 -8.30
N ASP A 123 -13.71 19.58 -8.19
CA ASP A 123 -14.54 19.66 -6.97
C ASP A 123 -13.91 19.04 -5.73
N TYR A 124 -13.02 18.04 -5.92
CA TYR A 124 -12.36 17.35 -4.83
C TYR A 124 -10.90 17.81 -4.61
N GLY A 125 -10.41 18.75 -5.44
CA GLY A 125 -9.03 19.22 -5.39
C GLY A 125 -8.02 18.22 -5.96
N ASP A 126 -6.76 18.63 -6.03
CA ASP A 126 -5.68 17.78 -6.56
C ASP A 126 -5.44 16.56 -5.68
N PHE A 127 -5.45 15.36 -6.29
CA PHE A 127 -5.25 14.09 -5.57
C PHE A 127 -3.97 14.07 -4.74
N ARG A 128 -2.95 14.85 -5.08
CA ARG A 128 -1.70 14.96 -4.32
C ARG A 128 -1.93 15.46 -2.91
N TYR A 129 -2.94 16.29 -2.67
CA TYR A 129 -3.23 16.84 -1.34
C TYR A 129 -3.67 15.78 -0.35
N PHE A 130 -4.56 14.87 -0.75
CA PHE A 130 -4.96 13.78 0.14
C PHE A 130 -3.98 12.61 0.19
N LEU A 131 -3.08 12.48 -0.80
CA LEU A 131 -2.01 11.49 -0.75
C LEU A 131 -0.78 11.96 0.04
N TRP A 132 -0.65 13.26 0.30
CA TRP A 132 0.45 13.83 1.08
C TRP A 132 0.69 13.13 2.43
N PRO A 133 -0.32 12.93 3.31
CA PRO A 133 -0.10 12.27 4.59
C PRO A 133 0.43 10.85 4.45
N LEU A 134 -0.02 10.13 3.44
CA LEU A 134 0.38 8.74 3.22
C LEU A 134 1.74 8.64 2.53
N GLN A 135 1.92 9.31 1.40
CA GLN A 135 3.16 9.22 0.62
C GLN A 135 4.33 9.91 1.31
N HIS A 136 4.16 11.14 1.75
CA HIS A 136 5.20 11.91 2.41
C HIS A 136 5.26 11.61 3.92
N GLY A 137 4.15 11.75 4.62
CA GLY A 137 4.10 11.65 6.08
C GLY A 137 4.30 10.23 6.62
N THR A 138 4.00 9.20 5.82
CA THR A 138 4.17 7.81 6.22
C THR A 138 5.25 7.12 5.41
N LEU A 139 5.04 6.92 4.12
CA LEU A 139 5.96 6.10 3.31
C LEU A 139 7.35 6.74 3.21
N HIS A 140 7.44 7.97 2.75
CA HIS A 140 8.73 8.66 2.59
C HIS A 140 9.43 8.87 3.95
N PHE A 141 8.68 9.29 4.97
CA PHE A 141 9.22 9.44 6.34
C PHE A 141 9.79 8.13 6.89
N CYS A 142 9.19 7.01 6.59
CA CYS A 142 9.70 5.68 6.94
C CYS A 142 10.84 5.19 6.03
N GLY A 143 11.37 6.02 5.15
CA GLY A 143 12.54 5.74 4.31
C GLY A 143 12.26 5.02 2.99
N PHE A 144 10.99 5.11 2.48
CA PHE A 144 10.64 4.50 1.18
C PHE A 144 10.94 5.42 0.01
N LYS A 145 11.35 4.82 -1.10
CA LYS A 145 11.30 5.44 -2.41
C LYS A 145 9.89 5.26 -2.96
N VAL A 146 9.11 6.33 -3.02
CA VAL A 146 7.71 6.29 -3.40
C VAL A 146 7.57 6.51 -4.90
N LEU A 147 6.94 5.59 -5.60
CA LEU A 147 6.57 5.76 -7.00
C LEU A 147 5.31 6.62 -7.15
N ALA A 148 5.12 7.21 -8.31
CA ALA A 148 3.86 7.87 -8.65
C ALA A 148 2.68 6.92 -8.42
N PRO A 149 1.56 7.36 -7.83
CA PRO A 149 0.44 6.47 -7.55
C PRO A 149 -0.20 5.97 -8.85
N GLN A 150 -0.72 4.75 -8.83
CA GLN A 150 -1.64 4.24 -9.84
C GLN A 150 -3.06 4.53 -9.38
N ILE A 151 -3.79 5.36 -10.11
CA ILE A 151 -5.17 5.69 -9.77
C ILE A 151 -6.09 5.28 -10.91
N SER A 152 -7.06 4.43 -10.60
CA SER A 152 -8.15 4.08 -11.50
C SER A 152 -9.38 4.89 -11.09
N PHE A 153 -9.70 5.90 -11.91
CA PHE A 153 -10.78 6.84 -11.62
C PHE A 153 -12.14 6.26 -12.02
N ALA A 154 -13.11 6.34 -11.13
CA ALA A 154 -14.51 5.99 -11.35
C ALA A 154 -14.76 4.62 -12.04
N PRO A 155 -14.12 3.52 -11.66
CA PRO A 155 -14.29 2.23 -12.34
C PRO A 155 -15.73 1.70 -12.24
N GLU A 156 -16.50 2.13 -11.25
CA GLU A 156 -17.91 1.78 -11.08
C GLU A 156 -18.78 2.33 -12.19
N TYR A 157 -18.48 3.55 -12.67
CA TYR A 157 -19.23 4.24 -13.71
C TYR A 157 -18.65 4.05 -15.12
N SER A 158 -17.52 3.34 -15.22
CA SER A 158 -16.84 3.08 -16.48
C SER A 158 -17.45 1.89 -17.23
N SER A 159 -17.39 1.92 -18.55
CA SER A 159 -17.76 0.79 -19.40
C SER A 159 -16.83 -0.41 -19.16
N GLU A 160 -17.22 -1.58 -19.66
CA GLU A 160 -16.38 -2.79 -19.57
C GLU A 160 -15.06 -2.59 -20.32
N GLU A 161 -15.08 -1.95 -21.48
CA GLU A 161 -13.90 -1.64 -22.28
C GLU A 161 -12.93 -0.71 -21.54
N GLU A 162 -13.46 0.33 -20.89
CA GLU A 162 -12.67 1.25 -20.08
C GLU A 162 -12.02 0.54 -18.88
N ARG A 163 -12.75 -0.32 -18.18
CA ARG A 163 -12.19 -1.14 -17.09
C ARG A 163 -11.10 -2.08 -17.58
N LYS A 164 -11.30 -2.73 -18.74
CA LYS A 164 -10.26 -3.55 -19.38
C LYS A 164 -9.02 -2.72 -19.72
N SER A 165 -9.22 -1.50 -20.23
CA SER A 165 -8.12 -0.57 -20.52
C SER A 165 -7.35 -0.16 -19.26
N MET A 166 -8.04 0.11 -18.13
CA MET A 166 -7.39 0.41 -16.84
C MET A 166 -6.50 -0.75 -16.37
N VAL A 167 -7.01 -2.00 -16.45
CA VAL A 167 -6.24 -3.20 -16.09
C VAL A 167 -5.06 -3.41 -17.05
N ALA A 168 -5.26 -3.19 -18.34
CA ALA A 168 -4.18 -3.30 -19.33
C ALA A 168 -3.08 -2.26 -19.10
N SER A 169 -3.45 -1.01 -18.82
CA SER A 169 -2.51 0.07 -18.47
C SER A 169 -1.72 -0.28 -17.21
N TRP A 170 -2.39 -0.78 -16.17
CA TRP A 170 -1.74 -1.28 -14.96
C TRP A 170 -0.73 -2.40 -15.26
N THR A 171 -1.15 -3.41 -16.00
CA THR A 171 -0.29 -4.53 -16.40
C THR A 171 0.93 -4.05 -17.20
N GLN A 172 0.73 -3.10 -18.12
CA GLN A 172 1.83 -2.52 -18.89
C GLN A 172 2.82 -1.76 -18.00
N ARG A 173 2.33 -0.99 -17.04
CA ARG A 173 3.18 -0.29 -16.08
C ARG A 173 4.02 -1.25 -15.23
N LEU A 174 3.45 -2.37 -14.79
CA LEU A 174 4.15 -3.38 -14.00
C LEU A 174 5.36 -3.99 -14.74
N LYS A 175 5.35 -4.00 -16.09
CA LYS A 175 6.49 -4.47 -16.89
C LYS A 175 7.72 -3.58 -16.78
N SER A 176 7.53 -2.27 -16.60
CA SER A 176 8.61 -1.27 -16.48
C SER A 176 8.83 -0.78 -15.04
N LEU A 177 8.09 -1.29 -14.08
CA LEU A 177 8.05 -0.82 -12.69
C LEU A 177 9.43 -0.65 -12.06
N TRP A 178 10.33 -1.60 -12.30
CA TRP A 178 11.65 -1.64 -11.69
C TRP A 178 12.63 -0.56 -12.19
N THR A 179 12.26 0.12 -13.28
CA THR A 179 13.03 1.20 -13.90
C THR A 179 12.38 2.57 -13.69
N GLU A 180 11.23 2.63 -13.01
CA GLU A 180 10.56 3.89 -12.71
C GLU A 180 11.35 4.71 -11.69
N GLU A 181 11.46 6.02 -11.96
CA GLU A 181 12.05 6.97 -11.01
C GLU A 181 11.05 7.32 -9.91
N PRO A 182 11.46 7.26 -8.63
CA PRO A 182 10.61 7.68 -7.52
C PRO A 182 10.24 9.16 -7.60
N ILE A 183 9.05 9.51 -7.11
CA ILE A 183 8.66 10.91 -6.91
C ILE A 183 9.52 11.55 -5.81
N GLN A 184 9.72 12.86 -5.88
CA GLN A 184 10.60 13.55 -4.93
C GLN A 184 10.05 13.59 -3.50
N CYS A 185 8.73 13.38 -3.32
CA CYS A 185 8.04 13.49 -2.03
C CYS A 185 8.36 14.79 -1.26
N SER A 186 8.60 15.87 -1.96
CA SER A 186 8.88 17.20 -1.38
C SER A 186 7.64 18.09 -1.43
N PRO A 187 7.50 19.10 -0.54
CA PRO A 187 6.39 20.04 -0.59
C PRO A 187 6.15 20.66 -1.98
N PRO A 188 7.15 21.11 -2.74
CA PRO A 188 6.93 21.64 -4.09
C PRO A 188 6.32 20.62 -5.07
N TRP A 189 6.61 19.34 -4.92
CA TRP A 189 6.01 18.30 -5.76
C TRP A 189 4.50 18.15 -5.51
N TYR A 190 4.06 18.23 -4.24
CA TYR A 190 2.65 18.09 -3.87
C TYR A 190 1.87 19.38 -4.08
N PHE A 191 2.38 20.48 -3.59
CA PHE A 191 1.63 21.72 -3.51
C PHE A 191 1.96 22.68 -4.67
N GLY A 192 3.01 22.43 -5.39
CA GLY A 192 3.49 23.11 -6.59
C GLY A 192 3.44 24.63 -6.52
N GLN A 193 4.51 25.29 -6.78
CA GLN A 193 4.46 26.72 -7.12
C GLN A 193 4.24 26.89 -8.61
#